data_ac63c458ed2dac78e5881fdd4c407abe
#
_entry.id   ac63c458ed2dac78e5881fdd4c407abe
#
_cell.length_a   1.000
_cell.length_b   1.000
_cell.length_c   1.000
_cell.angle_alpha   90.00
_cell.angle_beta   90.00
_cell.angle_gamma   90.00
#
_symmetry.space_group_name_H-M   'P 1'
#
loop_
_entity.id
_entity.type
_entity.pdbx_description
1 polymer ?
#
loop_
_entity_poly.entity_id
_entity_poly.type
_entity_poly.pdbx_seq_one_letter_code
_entity_poly.pdbx_strand_id
1 'polypeptide(L)'
;MTDNKLMVLPDVQSSADRRNIPIRRVGVKGIRTPILVKSQSGAQHTVADVEMYVSLPADKKGTHMSRFWTLLGGINKPFAPQMMVEVMQEMLASLKSDGGYIRLAFPFFMEKSAPVSHLQSTMDYDVVLTAECADGKITVTQEVIAPVTSLCPCSKEISKYGAHNQRSHVSITAELETNFPIEKQIEMIESCASCQVWGLLKRSDEKYVTEHAYENPKFVEDLVRDVAIRCQDEPAILAFTVEAENFESIHNHSAFASLHFDKRQTAEESCSD
;
A
#
# COMPACT_ATOMS: atom_id res chain seq x y z
N MET A 1 49.83 28.82 -14.82
CA MET A 1 49.53 27.55 -14.11
C MET A 1 48.88 27.91 -12.78
N THR A 2 47.58 27.94 -12.74
CA THR A 2 46.82 28.22 -11.53
C THR A 2 46.51 26.90 -10.85
N ASP A 3 47.20 26.65 -9.72
CA ASP A 3 46.94 25.55 -8.81
C ASP A 3 45.51 25.63 -8.30
N ASN A 4 44.62 24.83 -8.88
CA ASN A 4 43.25 24.66 -8.42
C ASN A 4 43.31 23.66 -7.25
N LYS A 5 43.81 24.11 -6.07
CA LYS A 5 43.64 23.36 -4.82
C LYS A 5 42.15 23.26 -4.55
N LEU A 6 41.55 22.10 -4.80
CA LEU A 6 40.20 21.74 -4.33
C LEU A 6 40.15 22.03 -2.83
N MET A 7 39.48 23.09 -2.48
CA MET A 7 39.25 23.50 -1.09
C MET A 7 38.39 22.42 -0.44
N VAL A 8 38.97 21.59 0.44
CA VAL A 8 38.27 20.57 1.19
C VAL A 8 37.34 21.28 2.16
N LEU A 9 36.03 21.33 1.84
CA LEU A 9 35.02 21.91 2.71
C LEU A 9 34.79 21.00 3.92
N PRO A 10 34.59 21.55 5.12
CA PRO A 10 34.37 20.76 6.33
C PRO A 10 33.04 20.00 6.25
N ASP A 11 33.05 18.72 6.63
CA ASP A 11 31.84 17.91 6.77
C ASP A 11 31.16 18.21 8.13
N VAL A 12 30.29 19.24 8.11
CA VAL A 12 29.58 19.69 9.31
C VAL A 12 28.54 18.67 9.79
N GLN A 13 28.00 17.88 8.89
CA GLN A 13 26.95 16.88 9.21
C GLN A 13 27.50 15.70 10.02
N SER A 14 28.75 15.33 9.78
CA SER A 14 29.44 14.28 10.54
C SER A 14 30.01 14.74 11.88
N SER A 15 29.86 16.03 12.26
CA SER A 15 30.32 16.53 13.55
C SER A 15 29.48 16.01 14.71
N ALA A 16 30.07 15.99 15.93
CA ALA A 16 29.36 15.56 17.14
C ALA A 16 28.26 16.58 17.55
N ASP A 17 27.14 16.06 18.03
CA ASP A 17 26.10 16.86 18.67
C ASP A 17 26.22 16.78 20.19
N ARG A 18 26.11 17.94 20.88
CA ARG A 18 26.26 18.03 22.33
C ARG A 18 24.93 17.92 23.09
N ARG A 19 23.80 17.99 22.40
CA ARG A 19 22.45 17.97 23.01
C ARG A 19 22.06 16.56 23.45
N ASN A 20 22.70 15.53 22.88
CA ASN A 20 22.50 14.12 23.22
C ASN A 20 21.04 13.64 23.13
N ILE A 21 20.34 14.07 22.06
CA ILE A 21 18.93 13.71 21.79
C ILE A 21 18.88 12.92 20.48
N PRO A 22 18.48 11.64 20.49
CA PRO A 22 18.33 10.86 19.26
C PRO A 22 17.11 11.34 18.44
N ILE A 23 17.19 11.22 17.13
CA ILE A 23 16.09 11.55 16.23
C ILE A 23 15.61 10.25 15.56
N ARG A 24 14.33 9.90 15.76
CA ARG A 24 13.76 8.66 15.21
C ARG A 24 13.74 8.64 13.68
N ARG A 25 13.39 9.75 13.04
CA ARG A 25 13.30 9.86 11.57
C ARG A 25 13.90 11.17 11.10
N VAL A 26 14.95 11.10 10.29
CA VAL A 26 15.56 12.24 9.60
C VAL A 26 15.88 11.83 8.17
N GLY A 27 15.51 12.65 7.19
CA GLY A 27 15.71 12.34 5.78
C GLY A 27 14.93 13.24 4.85
N VAL A 28 14.40 12.70 3.79
CA VAL A 28 13.73 13.42 2.70
C VAL A 28 12.25 13.03 2.60
N LYS A 29 11.42 14.02 2.28
CA LYS A 29 9.97 13.88 2.11
C LYS A 29 9.49 14.70 0.91
N GLY A 30 8.41 14.24 0.27
CA GLY A 30 7.79 14.97 -0.83
C GLY A 30 8.59 14.91 -2.13
N ILE A 31 9.39 13.87 -2.31
CA ILE A 31 10.03 13.58 -3.60
C ILE A 31 8.97 12.96 -4.51
N ARG A 32 8.74 13.58 -5.66
CA ARG A 32 7.93 13.01 -6.73
C ARG A 32 8.84 12.59 -7.88
N THR A 33 8.81 11.31 -8.23
CA THR A 33 9.70 10.74 -9.26
C THR A 33 9.04 9.62 -10.04
N PRO A 34 9.34 9.47 -11.35
CA PRO A 34 8.93 8.29 -12.09
C PRO A 34 9.64 7.05 -11.55
N ILE A 35 8.89 5.95 -11.46
CA ILE A 35 9.39 4.64 -11.03
C ILE A 35 8.89 3.54 -11.97
N LEU A 36 9.55 2.38 -11.91
CA LEU A 36 9.05 1.12 -12.45
C LEU A 36 8.45 0.30 -11.30
N VAL A 37 7.29 -0.29 -11.52
CA VAL A 37 6.63 -1.18 -10.55
C VAL A 37 6.42 -2.54 -11.20
N LYS A 38 6.69 -3.62 -10.47
CA LYS A 38 6.43 -4.98 -10.95
C LYS A 38 4.93 -5.22 -11.06
N SER A 39 4.53 -5.81 -12.19
CA SER A 39 3.17 -6.29 -12.43
C SER A 39 3.20 -7.72 -12.98
N GLN A 40 2.05 -8.41 -13.02
CA GLN A 40 1.94 -9.74 -13.61
C GLN A 40 2.27 -9.75 -15.11
N SER A 41 1.99 -8.65 -15.81
CA SER A 41 2.31 -8.49 -17.23
C SER A 41 3.74 -8.02 -17.51
N GLY A 42 4.57 -7.85 -16.45
CA GLY A 42 5.95 -7.37 -16.55
C GLY A 42 6.26 -6.24 -15.59
N ALA A 43 6.51 -5.04 -16.12
CA ALA A 43 6.72 -3.83 -15.33
C ALA A 43 5.97 -2.66 -15.97
N GLN A 44 5.40 -1.79 -15.13
CA GLN A 44 4.74 -0.58 -15.59
C GLN A 44 5.41 0.68 -15.04
N HIS A 45 5.41 1.75 -15.82
CA HIS A 45 5.82 3.07 -15.39
C HIS A 45 4.69 3.74 -14.62
N THR A 46 5.05 4.37 -13.51
CA THR A 46 4.15 5.23 -12.73
C THR A 46 4.94 6.36 -12.08
N VAL A 47 4.27 7.23 -11.35
CA VAL A 47 4.91 8.30 -10.58
C VAL A 47 4.64 8.06 -9.10
N ALA A 48 5.71 8.01 -8.30
CA ALA A 48 5.60 7.83 -6.85
C ALA A 48 5.89 9.12 -6.09
N ASP A 49 5.14 9.30 -5.01
CA ASP A 49 5.52 10.18 -3.91
C ASP A 49 6.37 9.36 -2.92
N VAL A 50 7.60 9.82 -2.69
CA VAL A 50 8.63 9.07 -1.95
C VAL A 50 8.99 9.78 -0.66
N GLU A 51 9.08 9.01 0.42
CA GLU A 51 9.64 9.43 1.70
C GLU A 51 10.74 8.43 2.10
N MET A 52 11.88 8.95 2.56
CA MET A 52 13.02 8.12 2.99
C MET A 52 13.64 8.72 4.24
N TYR A 53 13.73 7.95 5.29
CA TYR A 53 14.25 8.38 6.59
C TYR A 53 15.21 7.35 7.17
N VAL A 54 16.16 7.83 7.98
CA VAL A 54 16.99 7.00 8.86
C VAL A 54 16.90 7.46 10.29
N SER A 55 17.22 6.63 11.24
CA SER A 55 17.44 7.02 12.63
C SER A 55 18.79 7.71 12.77
N LEU A 56 18.84 8.75 13.61
CA LEU A 56 20.05 9.50 13.91
C LEU A 56 20.41 9.35 15.40
N PRO A 57 21.55 8.74 15.72
CA PRO A 57 22.03 8.64 17.08
C PRO A 57 22.20 10.00 17.76
N ALA A 58 22.14 10.01 19.11
CA ALA A 58 22.14 11.22 19.90
C ALA A 58 23.44 12.06 19.78
N ASP A 59 24.55 11.38 19.47
CA ASP A 59 25.89 11.99 19.34
C ASP A 59 26.17 12.57 17.94
N LYS A 60 25.31 12.31 16.94
CA LYS A 60 25.48 12.78 15.57
C LYS A 60 24.65 14.02 15.27
N LYS A 61 25.27 15.00 14.61
CA LYS A 61 24.63 16.28 14.31
C LYS A 61 23.64 16.22 13.14
N GLY A 62 23.88 15.36 12.14
CA GLY A 62 23.03 15.27 10.96
C GLY A 62 23.32 14.08 10.05
N THR A 63 22.59 13.99 8.94
CA THR A 63 22.78 13.00 7.91
C THR A 63 22.90 13.66 6.52
N HIS A 64 23.49 12.96 5.56
CA HIS A 64 23.76 13.49 4.22
C HIS A 64 22.54 13.32 3.30
N MET A 65 21.75 14.37 3.12
CA MET A 65 20.52 14.35 2.31
C MET A 65 20.74 13.95 0.85
N SER A 66 21.90 14.31 0.26
CA SER A 66 22.24 13.94 -1.12
C SER A 66 22.33 12.43 -1.36
N ARG A 67 22.66 11.65 -0.33
CA ARG A 67 22.77 10.18 -0.44
C ARG A 67 21.43 9.52 -0.72
N PHE A 68 20.33 10.05 -0.17
CA PHE A 68 18.96 9.57 -0.48
C PHE A 68 18.65 9.75 -1.96
N TRP A 69 19.00 10.90 -2.55
CA TRP A 69 18.82 11.17 -3.96
C TRP A 69 19.69 10.29 -4.85
N THR A 70 20.96 10.09 -4.48
CA THR A 70 21.87 9.20 -5.21
C THR A 70 21.35 7.77 -5.22
N LEU A 71 20.88 7.27 -4.07
CA LEU A 71 20.28 5.95 -3.94
C LEU A 71 19.05 5.82 -4.84
N LEU A 72 18.08 6.73 -4.71
CA LEU A 72 16.84 6.70 -5.48
C LEU A 72 17.09 6.78 -6.99
N GLY A 73 18.02 7.64 -7.43
CA GLY A 73 18.41 7.79 -8.83
C GLY A 73 19.16 6.59 -9.41
N GLY A 74 19.73 5.73 -8.57
CA GLY A 74 20.42 4.50 -8.97
C GLY A 74 19.50 3.29 -9.20
N ILE A 75 18.20 3.39 -8.81
CA ILE A 75 17.27 2.27 -8.90
C ILE A 75 16.74 2.16 -10.33
N ASN A 76 17.14 1.07 -11.02
CA ASN A 76 16.73 0.78 -12.41
C ASN A 76 15.86 -0.50 -12.51
N LYS A 77 15.56 -1.14 -11.37
CA LYS A 77 14.74 -2.35 -11.30
C LYS A 77 13.30 -2.00 -10.89
N PRO A 78 12.30 -2.81 -11.30
CA PRO A 78 10.94 -2.62 -10.85
C PRO A 78 10.79 -2.79 -9.33
N PHE A 79 10.09 -1.87 -8.69
CA PHE A 79 9.75 -1.98 -7.28
C PHE A 79 8.78 -3.15 -7.05
N ALA A 80 9.09 -3.93 -6.04
CA ALA A 80 8.32 -5.03 -5.49
C ALA A 80 8.71 -5.18 -4.01
N PRO A 81 8.00 -5.95 -3.18
CA PRO A 81 8.36 -6.14 -1.78
C PRO A 81 9.82 -6.52 -1.55
N GLN A 82 10.36 -7.46 -2.32
CA GLN A 82 11.78 -7.86 -2.20
C GLN A 82 12.74 -6.71 -2.55
N MET A 83 12.42 -5.90 -3.55
CA MET A 83 13.23 -4.73 -3.92
C MET A 83 13.25 -3.68 -2.80
N MET A 84 12.16 -3.52 -2.05
CA MET A 84 12.11 -2.62 -0.90
C MET A 84 13.11 -3.02 0.20
N VAL A 85 13.32 -4.34 0.40
CA VAL A 85 14.34 -4.85 1.33
C VAL A 85 15.75 -4.49 0.85
N GLU A 86 16.05 -4.69 -0.45
CA GLU A 86 17.35 -4.38 -1.04
C GLU A 86 17.65 -2.87 -0.91
N VAL A 87 16.68 -2.01 -1.25
CA VAL A 87 16.83 -0.54 -1.14
C VAL A 87 17.02 -0.09 0.32
N MET A 88 16.31 -0.71 1.27
CA MET A 88 16.48 -0.43 2.69
C MET A 88 17.90 -0.78 3.15
N GLN A 89 18.40 -1.97 2.81
CA GLN A 89 19.76 -2.40 3.18
C GLN A 89 20.82 -1.44 2.62
N GLU A 90 20.69 -1.05 1.35
CA GLU A 90 21.61 -0.10 0.70
C GLU A 90 21.53 1.29 1.35
N MET A 91 20.33 1.77 1.69
CA MET A 91 20.12 3.04 2.39
C MET A 91 20.81 3.05 3.74
N LEU A 92 20.60 2.01 4.56
CA LEU A 92 21.20 1.89 5.89
C LEU A 92 22.72 1.84 5.83
N ALA A 93 23.29 1.05 4.90
CA ALA A 93 24.72 0.96 4.68
C ALA A 93 25.32 2.30 4.25
N SER A 94 24.70 2.97 3.26
CA SER A 94 25.18 4.26 2.73
C SER A 94 25.16 5.37 3.80
N LEU A 95 24.13 5.39 4.64
CA LEU A 95 23.92 6.42 5.66
C LEU A 95 24.48 6.04 7.05
N LYS A 96 24.99 4.80 7.19
CA LYS A 96 25.56 4.26 8.42
C LYS A 96 24.57 4.36 9.58
N SER A 97 23.35 3.87 9.36
CA SER A 97 22.25 3.88 10.34
C SER A 97 21.74 2.46 10.58
N ASP A 98 21.25 2.22 11.79
CA ASP A 98 20.68 0.92 12.22
C ASP A 98 19.15 0.87 12.04
N GLY A 99 18.51 2.02 11.81
CA GLY A 99 17.07 2.10 11.60
C GLY A 99 16.73 2.96 10.37
N GLY A 100 15.65 2.60 9.68
CA GLY A 100 15.22 3.29 8.48
C GLY A 100 13.75 3.12 8.16
N TYR A 101 13.24 3.99 7.29
CA TYR A 101 11.88 3.97 6.79
C TYR A 101 11.86 4.45 5.35
N ILE A 102 11.21 3.71 4.47
CA ILE A 102 10.97 4.07 3.07
C ILE A 102 9.50 3.89 2.79
N ARG A 103 8.87 4.88 2.18
CA ARG A 103 7.48 4.84 1.71
C ARG A 103 7.42 5.30 0.26
N LEU A 104 6.76 4.51 -0.56
CA LEU A 104 6.44 4.80 -1.96
C LEU A 104 4.92 4.76 -2.10
N ALA A 105 4.28 5.87 -2.45
CA ALA A 105 2.86 5.92 -2.77
C ALA A 105 2.68 6.25 -4.25
N PHE A 106 1.91 5.43 -4.98
CA PHE A 106 1.76 5.57 -6.42
C PHE A 106 0.43 4.99 -6.92
N PRO A 107 -0.12 5.51 -8.03
CA PRO A 107 -1.20 4.85 -8.73
C PRO A 107 -0.68 3.62 -9.49
N PHE A 108 -1.39 2.51 -9.36
CA PHE A 108 -1.17 1.28 -10.11
C PHE A 108 -2.30 1.07 -11.11
N PHE A 109 -1.96 0.73 -12.35
CA PHE A 109 -2.93 0.60 -13.43
C PHE A 109 -3.14 -0.85 -13.82
N MET A 110 -4.40 -1.25 -13.98
CA MET A 110 -4.79 -2.59 -14.39
C MET A 110 -5.85 -2.54 -15.49
N GLU A 111 -5.66 -3.33 -16.56
CA GLU A 111 -6.67 -3.51 -17.58
C GLU A 111 -7.79 -4.40 -17.06
N LYS A 112 -9.03 -3.94 -17.19
CA LYS A 112 -10.23 -4.69 -16.82
C LYS A 112 -11.14 -4.90 -18.01
N SER A 113 -11.64 -6.13 -18.12
CA SER A 113 -12.65 -6.51 -19.11
C SER A 113 -14.04 -6.33 -18.51
N ALA A 114 -14.92 -5.60 -19.18
CA ALA A 114 -16.32 -5.48 -18.80
C ALA A 114 -17.01 -6.84 -18.77
N PRO A 115 -17.97 -7.10 -17.85
CA PRO A 115 -18.43 -8.44 -17.54
C PRO A 115 -19.23 -9.13 -18.66
N VAL A 116 -19.89 -8.37 -19.52
CA VAL A 116 -20.74 -8.89 -20.60
C VAL A 116 -20.22 -8.51 -21.99
N SER A 117 -19.88 -7.24 -22.19
CA SER A 117 -19.40 -6.73 -23.49
C SER A 117 -17.94 -7.05 -23.76
N HIS A 118 -17.17 -7.44 -22.74
CA HIS A 118 -15.73 -7.69 -22.80
C HIS A 118 -14.88 -6.52 -23.30
N LEU A 119 -15.43 -5.30 -23.27
CA LEU A 119 -14.68 -4.11 -23.58
C LEU A 119 -13.59 -3.86 -22.52
N GLN A 120 -12.39 -3.55 -22.99
CA GLN A 120 -11.26 -3.27 -22.13
C GLN A 120 -11.26 -1.82 -21.69
N SER A 121 -10.93 -1.59 -20.42
CA SER A 121 -10.68 -0.28 -19.85
C SER A 121 -9.62 -0.36 -18.77
N THR A 122 -8.83 0.69 -18.65
CA THR A 122 -7.84 0.81 -17.59
C THR A 122 -8.51 1.32 -16.32
N MET A 123 -8.20 0.68 -15.19
CA MET A 123 -8.54 1.14 -13.85
C MET A 123 -7.26 1.52 -13.11
N ASP A 124 -7.36 2.52 -12.25
CA ASP A 124 -6.31 2.93 -11.32
C ASP A 124 -6.64 2.51 -9.89
N TYR A 125 -5.59 2.18 -9.14
CA TYR A 125 -5.66 1.76 -7.74
C TYR A 125 -4.55 2.47 -6.98
N ASP A 126 -4.85 2.92 -5.77
CA ASP A 126 -3.83 3.52 -4.91
C ASP A 126 -3.03 2.42 -4.21
N VAL A 127 -1.71 2.50 -4.34
CA VAL A 127 -0.78 1.52 -3.75
C VAL A 127 0.29 2.24 -2.94
N VAL A 128 0.58 1.69 -1.76
CA VAL A 128 1.70 2.12 -0.93
C VAL A 128 2.59 0.93 -0.59
N LEU A 129 3.87 1.02 -0.94
CA LEU A 129 4.90 0.10 -0.45
C LEU A 129 5.68 0.79 0.66
N THR A 130 5.80 0.13 1.80
CA THR A 130 6.58 0.63 2.93
C THR A 130 7.61 -0.42 3.36
N ALA A 131 8.84 0.02 3.62
CA ALA A 131 9.82 -0.77 4.33
C ALA A 131 10.21 -0.04 5.61
N GLU A 132 10.24 -0.73 6.74
CA GLU A 132 10.75 -0.20 8.01
C GLU A 132 11.80 -1.15 8.57
N CYS A 133 12.93 -0.60 8.99
CA CYS A 133 13.95 -1.32 9.73
C CYS A 133 13.99 -0.84 11.16
N ALA A 134 13.69 -1.73 12.08
CA ALA A 134 13.78 -1.51 13.52
C ALA A 134 14.42 -2.75 14.18
N ASP A 135 15.30 -2.55 15.13
CA ASP A 135 15.99 -3.60 15.88
C ASP A 135 16.64 -4.68 14.97
N GLY A 136 17.17 -4.25 13.82
CA GLY A 136 17.83 -5.13 12.85
C GLY A 136 16.87 -5.94 11.96
N LYS A 137 15.56 -5.86 12.17
CA LYS A 137 14.54 -6.54 11.35
C LYS A 137 13.96 -5.56 10.32
N ILE A 138 13.96 -5.96 9.04
CA ILE A 138 13.27 -5.22 7.98
C ILE A 138 11.89 -5.83 7.78
N THR A 139 10.85 -5.02 7.91
CA THR A 139 9.46 -5.36 7.64
C THR A 139 9.01 -4.63 6.40
N VAL A 140 8.33 -5.33 5.48
CA VAL A 140 7.76 -4.74 4.28
C VAL A 140 6.25 -4.88 4.32
N THR A 141 5.54 -3.77 4.11
CA THR A 141 4.09 -3.76 3.97
C THR A 141 3.70 -3.27 2.58
N GLN A 142 2.64 -3.87 2.04
CA GLN A 142 1.97 -3.46 0.82
C GLN A 142 0.53 -3.08 1.16
N GLU A 143 0.18 -1.83 0.94
CA GLU A 143 -1.20 -1.35 1.03
C GLU A 143 -1.76 -1.19 -0.38
N VAL A 144 -2.98 -1.69 -0.58
CA VAL A 144 -3.75 -1.53 -1.80
C VAL A 144 -5.12 -1.03 -1.43
N ILE A 145 -5.57 0.04 -2.08
CA ILE A 145 -6.92 0.59 -1.93
C ILE A 145 -7.65 0.37 -3.25
N ALA A 146 -8.76 -0.37 -3.20
CA ALA A 146 -9.58 -0.65 -4.37
C ALA A 146 -11.01 -0.09 -4.20
N PRO A 147 -11.53 0.62 -5.24
CA PRO A 147 -12.92 1.03 -5.27
C PRO A 147 -13.82 -0.15 -5.62
N VAL A 148 -14.94 -0.30 -4.90
CA VAL A 148 -15.93 -1.34 -5.13
C VAL A 148 -17.35 -0.77 -4.94
N THR A 149 -18.37 -1.58 -5.22
CA THR A 149 -19.78 -1.24 -4.93
C THR A 149 -20.26 -2.04 -3.72
N SER A 150 -20.94 -1.37 -2.80
CA SER A 150 -21.70 -1.97 -1.69
C SER A 150 -23.18 -1.69 -1.84
N LEU A 151 -24.01 -2.72 -1.64
CA LEU A 151 -25.47 -2.62 -1.62
C LEU A 151 -25.96 -3.01 -0.23
N CYS A 152 -26.77 -2.14 0.38
CA CYS A 152 -27.24 -2.31 1.75
C CYS A 152 -28.23 -3.48 1.90
N PRO A 153 -27.93 -4.53 2.68
CA PRO A 153 -28.83 -5.64 2.95
C PRO A 153 -30.11 -5.20 3.66
N CYS A 154 -29.99 -4.29 4.63
CA CYS A 154 -31.13 -3.80 5.41
C CYS A 154 -32.15 -3.09 4.52
N SER A 155 -31.73 -2.16 3.67
CA SER A 155 -32.62 -1.45 2.76
C SER A 155 -33.25 -2.39 1.72
N LYS A 156 -32.54 -3.43 1.30
CA LYS A 156 -33.06 -4.48 0.41
C LYS A 156 -34.22 -5.25 1.06
N GLU A 157 -34.08 -5.59 2.34
CA GLU A 157 -35.09 -6.37 3.07
C GLU A 157 -36.38 -5.57 3.36
N ILE A 158 -36.25 -4.29 3.76
CA ILE A 158 -37.37 -3.50 4.21
C ILE A 158 -38.06 -2.68 3.11
N SER A 159 -37.37 -2.43 1.99
CA SER A 159 -37.86 -1.58 0.92
C SER A 159 -38.67 -2.37 -0.11
N LYS A 160 -39.80 -1.77 -0.55
CA LYS A 160 -40.64 -2.35 -1.60
C LYS A 160 -40.01 -2.26 -3.00
N TYR A 161 -39.12 -1.30 -3.25
CA TYR A 161 -38.68 -0.94 -4.60
C TYR A 161 -37.17 -1.05 -4.83
N GLY A 162 -36.46 -1.75 -3.99
CA GLY A 162 -35.01 -1.98 -4.17
C GLY A 162 -34.19 -1.62 -2.93
N ALA A 163 -32.91 -1.32 -3.13
CA ALA A 163 -31.99 -0.99 -2.07
C ALA A 163 -31.06 0.13 -2.51
N HIS A 164 -30.60 0.95 -1.56
CA HIS A 164 -29.54 1.90 -1.88
C HIS A 164 -28.20 1.16 -2.03
N ASN A 165 -27.39 1.68 -2.92
CA ASN A 165 -26.00 1.27 -3.09
C ASN A 165 -25.10 2.50 -3.14
N GLN A 166 -23.83 2.28 -2.94
CA GLN A 166 -22.80 3.32 -2.94
C GLN A 166 -21.46 2.74 -3.35
N ARG A 167 -20.54 3.63 -3.70
CA ARG A 167 -19.14 3.26 -3.81
C ARG A 167 -18.53 3.06 -2.43
N SER A 168 -17.61 2.12 -2.34
CA SER A 168 -16.81 1.88 -1.14
C SER A 168 -15.35 1.87 -1.53
N HIS A 169 -14.48 2.33 -0.64
CA HIS A 169 -13.06 2.07 -0.73
C HIS A 169 -12.70 0.99 0.29
N VAL A 170 -12.04 -0.04 -0.17
CA VAL A 170 -11.53 -1.11 0.70
C VAL A 170 -10.02 -1.14 0.60
N SER A 171 -9.35 -1.14 1.73
CA SER A 171 -7.90 -1.27 1.79
C SER A 171 -7.48 -2.57 2.47
N ILE A 172 -6.40 -3.15 1.97
CA ILE A 172 -5.62 -4.19 2.65
C ILE A 172 -4.22 -3.62 2.85
N THR A 173 -3.78 -3.48 4.09
CA THR A 173 -2.36 -3.25 4.43
C THR A 173 -1.80 -4.58 4.92
N ALA A 174 -0.96 -5.23 4.11
CA ALA A 174 -0.40 -6.54 4.39
C ALA A 174 1.10 -6.47 4.72
N GLU A 175 1.52 -7.05 5.85
CA GLU A 175 2.93 -7.37 6.12
C GLU A 175 3.27 -8.64 5.34
N LEU A 176 4.29 -8.58 4.50
CA LEU A 176 4.62 -9.63 3.55
C LEU A 176 5.90 -10.38 3.95
N GLU A 177 5.84 -11.71 3.90
CA GLU A 177 7.01 -12.58 4.01
C GLU A 177 7.77 -12.66 2.70
N THR A 178 7.06 -12.66 1.58
CA THR A 178 7.59 -12.82 0.23
C THR A 178 6.94 -11.84 -0.74
N ASN A 179 7.38 -11.88 -2.01
CA ASN A 179 6.72 -11.11 -3.06
C ASN A 179 5.27 -11.54 -3.23
N PHE A 180 4.36 -10.58 -3.21
CA PHE A 180 2.94 -10.76 -3.43
C PHE A 180 2.44 -9.78 -4.50
N PRO A 181 1.78 -10.27 -5.59
CA PRO A 181 1.33 -9.39 -6.67
C PRO A 181 0.26 -8.41 -6.21
N ILE A 182 0.39 -7.14 -6.62
CA ILE A 182 -0.59 -6.08 -6.36
C ILE A 182 -1.95 -6.48 -6.94
N GLU A 183 -1.97 -7.04 -8.15
CA GLU A 183 -3.18 -7.48 -8.84
C GLU A 183 -3.96 -8.52 -8.01
N LYS A 184 -3.25 -9.46 -7.39
CA LYS A 184 -3.87 -10.48 -6.54
C LYS A 184 -4.52 -9.88 -5.30
N GLN A 185 -3.90 -8.85 -4.72
CA GLN A 185 -4.48 -8.13 -3.58
C GLN A 185 -5.72 -7.32 -3.99
N ILE A 186 -5.72 -6.74 -5.19
CA ILE A 186 -6.90 -6.10 -5.79
C ILE A 186 -8.02 -7.12 -5.99
N GLU A 187 -7.73 -8.29 -6.59
CA GLU A 187 -8.70 -9.36 -6.82
C GLU A 187 -9.32 -9.87 -5.51
N MET A 188 -8.53 -9.97 -4.43
CA MET A 188 -9.04 -10.36 -3.11
C MET A 188 -10.13 -9.38 -2.62
N ILE A 189 -9.90 -8.08 -2.78
CA ILE A 189 -10.87 -7.05 -2.41
C ILE A 189 -12.11 -7.13 -3.30
N GLU A 190 -11.92 -7.09 -4.61
CA GLU A 190 -13.00 -7.00 -5.59
C GLU A 190 -13.94 -8.23 -5.55
N SER A 191 -13.38 -9.42 -5.29
CA SER A 191 -14.15 -10.67 -5.21
C SER A 191 -15.05 -10.76 -3.99
N CYS A 192 -14.80 -9.93 -2.95
CA CYS A 192 -15.58 -9.90 -1.71
C CYS A 192 -16.69 -8.85 -1.70
N ALA A 193 -16.69 -7.90 -2.64
CA ALA A 193 -17.65 -6.80 -2.69
C ALA A 193 -19.03 -7.23 -3.24
N SER A 194 -20.04 -6.37 -3.09
CA SER A 194 -21.33 -6.58 -3.76
C SER A 194 -21.16 -6.61 -5.28
N CYS A 195 -20.31 -5.76 -5.81
CA CYS A 195 -19.86 -5.79 -7.21
C CYS A 195 -18.54 -5.01 -7.35
N GLN A 196 -17.77 -5.37 -8.37
CA GLN A 196 -16.61 -4.59 -8.84
C GLN A 196 -17.07 -3.31 -9.55
N VAL A 197 -16.10 -2.43 -9.86
CA VAL A 197 -16.30 -1.27 -10.72
C VAL A 197 -15.38 -1.32 -11.95
N TRP A 198 -15.78 -0.64 -13.02
CA TRP A 198 -15.06 -0.59 -14.30
C TRP A 198 -15.02 0.84 -14.83
N GLY A 199 -13.99 1.18 -15.59
CA GLY A 199 -13.87 2.46 -16.26
C GLY A 199 -14.81 2.63 -17.47
N LEU A 200 -15.24 1.51 -18.10
CA LEU A 200 -16.11 1.53 -19.29
C LEU A 200 -17.13 0.40 -19.24
N LEU A 201 -18.42 0.73 -19.31
CA LEU A 201 -19.54 -0.20 -19.35
C LEU A 201 -20.47 0.14 -20.53
N LYS A 202 -21.10 -0.90 -21.10
CA LYS A 202 -22.25 -0.78 -22.01
C LYS A 202 -23.55 -1.09 -21.25
N ARG A 203 -24.70 -0.87 -21.85
CA ARG A 203 -26.02 -1.14 -21.24
C ARG A 203 -26.18 -2.57 -20.73
N SER A 204 -25.61 -3.55 -21.44
CA SER A 204 -25.59 -4.95 -21.00
C SER A 204 -24.78 -5.16 -19.73
N ASP A 205 -23.66 -4.45 -19.62
CA ASP A 205 -22.80 -4.50 -18.43
C ASP A 205 -23.46 -3.77 -17.25
N GLU A 206 -24.09 -2.61 -17.50
CA GLU A 206 -24.85 -1.86 -16.47
C GLU A 206 -25.96 -2.74 -15.87
N LYS A 207 -26.71 -3.48 -16.72
CA LYS A 207 -27.70 -4.44 -16.26
C LYS A 207 -27.07 -5.50 -15.37
N TYR A 208 -25.99 -6.13 -15.81
CA TYR A 208 -25.28 -7.14 -15.04
C TYR A 208 -24.82 -6.60 -13.69
N VAL A 209 -24.11 -5.46 -13.67
CA VAL A 209 -23.59 -4.84 -12.44
C VAL A 209 -24.70 -4.54 -11.45
N THR A 210 -25.83 -4.01 -11.94
CA THR A 210 -27.00 -3.67 -11.11
C THR A 210 -27.60 -4.93 -10.47
N GLU A 211 -27.83 -5.97 -11.28
CA GLU A 211 -28.42 -7.23 -10.82
C GLU A 211 -27.47 -7.99 -9.89
N HIS A 212 -26.19 -8.08 -10.27
CA HIS A 212 -25.16 -8.77 -9.49
C HIS A 212 -24.97 -8.12 -8.11
N ALA A 213 -24.89 -6.77 -8.04
CA ALA A 213 -24.80 -6.07 -6.76
C ALA A 213 -26.05 -6.29 -5.89
N TYR A 214 -27.23 -6.32 -6.51
CA TYR A 214 -28.49 -6.55 -5.80
C TYR A 214 -28.58 -7.98 -5.23
N GLU A 215 -28.04 -8.97 -5.92
CA GLU A 215 -27.99 -10.36 -5.48
C GLU A 215 -26.94 -10.60 -4.38
N ASN A 216 -25.93 -9.72 -4.26
CA ASN A 216 -24.82 -9.82 -3.31
C ASN A 216 -24.77 -8.65 -2.31
N PRO A 217 -25.84 -8.42 -1.51
CA PRO A 217 -25.84 -7.34 -0.53
C PRO A 217 -24.81 -7.62 0.57
N LYS A 218 -24.11 -6.57 1.04
CA LYS A 218 -23.11 -6.68 2.09
C LYS A 218 -23.11 -5.46 3.00
N PHE A 219 -23.08 -5.69 4.30
CA PHE A 219 -22.72 -4.66 5.28
C PHE A 219 -21.21 -4.38 5.20
N VAL A 220 -20.78 -3.22 5.70
CA VAL A 220 -19.35 -2.89 5.79
C VAL A 220 -18.60 -3.91 6.66
N GLU A 221 -19.24 -4.44 7.69
CA GLU A 221 -18.73 -5.49 8.57
C GLU A 221 -18.54 -6.83 7.85
N ASP A 222 -19.46 -7.20 6.97
CA ASP A 222 -19.36 -8.43 6.18
C ASP A 222 -18.21 -8.33 5.20
N LEU A 223 -18.06 -7.17 4.54
CA LEU A 223 -17.02 -6.92 3.57
C LEU A 223 -15.61 -7.05 4.20
N VAL A 224 -15.37 -6.43 5.36
CA VAL A 224 -14.04 -6.56 6.01
C VAL A 224 -13.77 -7.99 6.50
N ARG A 225 -14.80 -8.74 6.95
CA ARG A 225 -14.65 -10.14 7.36
C ARG A 225 -14.32 -11.05 6.18
N ASP A 226 -15.03 -10.90 5.06
CA ASP A 226 -14.81 -11.71 3.87
C ASP A 226 -13.41 -11.48 3.28
N VAL A 227 -12.95 -10.23 3.23
CA VAL A 227 -11.59 -9.87 2.81
C VAL A 227 -10.55 -10.43 3.79
N ALA A 228 -10.83 -10.35 5.11
CA ALA A 228 -9.93 -10.89 6.13
C ALA A 228 -9.73 -12.41 5.98
N ILE A 229 -10.77 -13.17 5.70
CA ILE A 229 -10.68 -14.62 5.43
C ILE A 229 -9.72 -14.88 4.26
N ARG A 230 -9.83 -14.10 3.16
CA ARG A 230 -8.90 -14.21 2.02
C ARG A 230 -7.45 -13.93 2.43
N CYS A 231 -7.24 -12.91 3.28
CA CYS A 231 -5.90 -12.60 3.78
C CYS A 231 -5.36 -13.68 4.72
N GLN A 232 -6.21 -14.32 5.54
CA GLN A 232 -5.81 -15.44 6.40
C GLN A 232 -5.34 -16.64 5.60
N ASP A 233 -6.01 -16.95 4.49
CA ASP A 233 -5.70 -18.10 3.63
C ASP A 233 -4.45 -17.87 2.74
N GLU A 234 -3.94 -16.64 2.63
CA GLU A 234 -2.79 -16.32 1.77
C GLU A 234 -1.45 -16.48 2.54
N PRO A 235 -0.62 -17.48 2.20
CA PRO A 235 0.63 -17.74 2.93
C PRO A 235 1.66 -16.61 2.90
N ALA A 236 1.66 -15.79 1.84
CA ALA A 236 2.60 -14.67 1.71
C ALA A 236 2.34 -13.53 2.70
N ILE A 237 1.17 -13.49 3.34
CA ILE A 237 0.75 -12.47 4.29
C ILE A 237 1.00 -12.97 5.72
N LEU A 238 1.79 -12.24 6.49
CA LEU A 238 2.09 -12.55 7.91
C LEU A 238 1.10 -11.88 8.87
N ALA A 239 0.80 -10.62 8.60
CA ALA A 239 -0.17 -9.82 9.35
C ALA A 239 -0.86 -8.87 8.39
N PHE A 240 -2.08 -8.43 8.72
CA PHE A 240 -2.81 -7.50 7.86
C PHE A 240 -3.78 -6.63 8.66
N THR A 241 -4.08 -5.47 8.07
CA THR A 241 -5.22 -4.64 8.45
C THR A 241 -6.12 -4.52 7.22
N VAL A 242 -7.41 -4.76 7.42
CA VAL A 242 -8.45 -4.52 6.40
C VAL A 242 -9.32 -3.38 6.88
N GLU A 243 -9.53 -2.40 6.02
CA GLU A 243 -10.44 -1.28 6.28
C GLU A 243 -11.40 -1.13 5.11
N ALA A 244 -12.64 -0.78 5.42
CA ALA A 244 -13.64 -0.45 4.42
C ALA A 244 -14.40 0.81 4.81
N GLU A 245 -14.54 1.73 3.87
CA GLU A 245 -15.33 2.95 3.98
C GLU A 245 -16.42 2.94 2.91
N ASN A 246 -17.68 2.89 3.33
CA ASN A 246 -18.85 3.03 2.47
C ASN A 246 -19.26 4.50 2.41
N PHE A 247 -19.20 5.12 1.22
CA PHE A 247 -19.68 6.49 1.00
C PHE A 247 -21.19 6.49 0.89
N GLU A 248 -21.87 6.46 2.05
CA GLU A 248 -23.30 6.26 2.17
C GLU A 248 -24.11 7.23 1.30
N SER A 249 -24.97 6.67 0.41
CA SER A 249 -25.76 7.47 -0.55
C SER A 249 -26.97 8.19 0.07
N ILE A 250 -27.42 7.75 1.26
CA ILE A 250 -28.58 8.30 1.95
C ILE A 250 -28.25 8.99 3.28
N HIS A 251 -26.98 8.99 3.70
CA HIS A 251 -26.48 9.61 4.93
C HIS A 251 -25.41 10.66 4.64
N ASN A 252 -25.28 11.65 5.52
CA ASN A 252 -24.23 12.67 5.42
C ASN A 252 -22.94 12.27 6.15
N HIS A 253 -22.68 10.96 6.26
CA HIS A 253 -21.47 10.38 6.82
C HIS A 253 -21.18 9.06 6.10
N SER A 254 -19.94 8.60 6.20
CA SER A 254 -19.56 7.26 5.74
C SER A 254 -19.79 6.23 6.85
N ALA A 255 -20.06 4.98 6.47
CA ALA A 255 -19.95 3.84 7.37
C ALA A 255 -18.52 3.27 7.24
N PHE A 256 -17.90 2.90 8.36
CA PHE A 256 -16.52 2.45 8.39
C PHE A 256 -16.36 1.21 9.26
N ALA A 257 -15.54 0.26 8.81
CA ALA A 257 -15.10 -0.89 9.58
C ALA A 257 -13.61 -1.12 9.38
N SER A 258 -12.93 -1.54 10.44
CA SER A 258 -11.51 -1.91 10.41
C SER A 258 -11.29 -3.14 11.29
N LEU A 259 -10.40 -4.03 10.85
CA LEU A 259 -9.89 -5.13 11.63
C LEU A 259 -8.40 -5.34 11.38
N HIS A 260 -7.68 -5.80 12.40
CA HIS A 260 -6.29 -6.19 12.32
C HIS A 260 -6.14 -7.64 12.74
N PHE A 261 -5.24 -8.38 12.07
CA PHE A 261 -4.94 -9.76 12.38
C PHE A 261 -3.46 -10.06 12.15
N ASP A 262 -2.82 -10.72 13.14
CA ASP A 262 -1.43 -11.20 13.05
C ASP A 262 -1.42 -12.73 13.21
N LYS A 263 -1.09 -13.43 12.14
CA LYS A 263 -1.08 -14.90 12.10
C LYS A 263 -0.09 -15.53 13.06
N ARG A 264 0.95 -14.81 13.44
CA ARG A 264 2.00 -15.28 14.38
C ARG A 264 1.46 -15.43 15.79
N GLN A 265 0.53 -14.58 16.23
CA GLN A 265 -0.06 -14.62 17.57
C GLN A 265 -0.97 -15.83 17.77
N THR A 266 -1.72 -16.23 16.72
CA THR A 266 -2.58 -17.42 16.78
C THR A 266 -1.79 -18.74 16.78
N ALA A 267 -0.59 -18.77 16.21
CA ALA A 267 0.28 -19.93 16.22
C ALA A 267 0.90 -20.18 17.63
N GLU A 268 1.16 -19.13 18.40
CA GLU A 268 1.69 -19.25 19.77
C GLU A 268 0.63 -19.77 20.75
N GLU A 269 -0.64 -19.37 20.60
CA GLU A 269 -1.75 -19.88 21.42
C GLU A 269 -2.04 -21.36 21.18
N SER A 270 -1.86 -21.85 19.96
CA SER A 270 -2.08 -23.27 19.60
C SER A 270 -0.95 -24.21 19.99
N CYS A 271 0.22 -23.72 20.37
CA CYS A 271 1.36 -24.52 20.86
C CYS A 271 1.45 -24.61 22.39
N SER A 272 0.53 -23.95 23.10
CA SER A 272 0.51 -23.92 24.58
C SER A 272 -0.56 -24.82 25.20
N ASP A 273 -1.28 -25.61 24.43
CA ASP A 273 -2.18 -26.71 24.83
C ASP A 273 -1.51 -28.06 24.52
#